data_01e5aafc774eb4ba346e83354dc48995
#
_entry.id   01e5aafc774eb4ba346e83354dc48995
#
_cell.length_a   1.000
_cell.length_b   1.000
_cell.length_c   1.000
_cell.angle_alpha   90.00
_cell.angle_beta   90.00
_cell.angle_gamma   90.00
#
_symmetry.space_group_name_H-M   'P 1'
#
loop_
_entity.id
_entity.type
_entity.pdbx_description
1 polymer ?
#
loop_
_entity_poly.entity_id
_entity_poly.type
_entity_poly.pdbx_seq_one_letter_code
_entity_poly.pdbx_strand_id
1 'polypeptide(L)'
;MTAGGAYNPSFSFIREEESMEKKRQIAAVLILLALIGVIAYRHSTGKDLEKYEASFFDVFDTQTQIIGYASSKEQFSEQMSLIKDKFQYYNDLYDIYHDYEGMNNIKTINDNAGICPVKVDEEIIELLKLGITMDEKTDGNMNIAMGSVLSIWHDYREAGSEDPDSAELPP
;
A
#
# COMPACT_ATOMS: atom_id res chain seq x y z
N MET A 1 -47.33 -16.09 -78.07
CA MET A 1 -47.08 -14.74 -77.53
C MET A 1 -46.52 -14.82 -76.19
N THR A 2 -45.20 -14.76 -76.11
CA THR A 2 -44.43 -14.83 -74.85
C THR A 2 -44.17 -13.39 -74.41
N ALA A 3 -44.80 -12.99 -73.33
CA ALA A 3 -44.49 -11.69 -72.69
C ALA A 3 -43.17 -11.83 -71.88
N GLY A 4 -42.08 -11.33 -72.46
CA GLY A 4 -40.81 -11.16 -71.80
C GLY A 4 -40.89 -10.05 -70.75
N GLY A 5 -40.92 -10.42 -69.50
CA GLY A 5 -40.80 -9.45 -68.41
C GLY A 5 -39.42 -8.79 -68.45
N ALA A 6 -39.38 -7.48 -68.70
CA ALA A 6 -38.17 -6.69 -68.73
C ALA A 6 -37.50 -6.69 -67.29
N TYR A 7 -36.38 -7.34 -67.16
CA TYR A 7 -35.56 -7.24 -66.01
C TYR A 7 -34.96 -5.82 -65.87
N ASN A 8 -35.42 -5.07 -64.88
CA ASN A 8 -34.95 -3.70 -64.65
C ASN A 8 -33.85 -3.73 -63.53
N PRO A 9 -32.55 -3.63 -63.86
CA PRO A 9 -31.45 -3.73 -62.92
C PRO A 9 -31.41 -2.59 -61.89
N SER A 10 -32.09 -1.48 -62.18
CA SER A 10 -32.14 -0.36 -61.24
C SER A 10 -32.93 -0.65 -59.95
N PHE A 11 -33.94 -1.53 -60.03
CA PHE A 11 -34.78 -1.88 -58.88
C PHE A 11 -34.08 -2.86 -57.89
N SER A 12 -33.18 -3.69 -58.36
CA SER A 12 -32.42 -4.60 -57.52
C SER A 12 -31.34 -3.85 -56.71
N PHE A 13 -30.72 -2.84 -57.33
CA PHE A 13 -29.66 -2.03 -56.69
C PHE A 13 -30.23 -1.17 -55.54
N ILE A 14 -31.39 -0.52 -55.76
CA ILE A 14 -32.06 0.27 -54.73
C ILE A 14 -32.47 -0.59 -53.54
N ARG A 15 -32.94 -1.82 -53.77
CA ARG A 15 -33.33 -2.74 -52.70
C ARG A 15 -32.12 -3.24 -51.89
N GLU A 16 -30.98 -3.44 -52.52
CA GLU A 16 -29.74 -3.80 -51.84
C GLU A 16 -29.19 -2.66 -50.99
N GLU A 17 -29.24 -1.43 -51.45
CA GLU A 17 -28.84 -0.24 -50.71
C GLU A 17 -29.72 -0.03 -49.47
N GLU A 18 -31.02 -0.10 -49.59
CA GLU A 18 -31.96 -0.01 -48.45
C GLU A 18 -31.74 -1.16 -47.43
N SER A 19 -31.41 -2.37 -47.90
CA SER A 19 -31.11 -3.51 -47.05
C SER A 19 -29.80 -3.30 -46.26
N MET A 20 -28.79 -2.74 -46.93
CA MET A 20 -27.50 -2.43 -46.27
C MET A 20 -27.63 -1.30 -45.26
N GLU A 21 -28.40 -0.28 -45.55
CA GLU A 21 -28.66 0.84 -44.65
C GLU A 21 -29.41 0.38 -43.38
N LYS A 22 -30.45 -0.46 -43.54
CA LYS A 22 -31.14 -1.08 -42.41
C LYS A 22 -30.20 -1.95 -41.55
N LYS A 23 -29.32 -2.73 -42.17
CA LYS A 23 -28.32 -3.53 -41.43
C LYS A 23 -27.34 -2.65 -40.67
N ARG A 24 -26.89 -1.53 -41.25
CA ARG A 24 -26.01 -0.55 -40.55
C ARG A 24 -26.73 0.10 -39.37
N GLN A 25 -27.99 0.47 -39.51
CA GLN A 25 -28.81 1.03 -38.44
C GLN A 25 -29.01 0.04 -37.29
N ILE A 26 -29.32 -1.23 -37.63
CA ILE A 26 -29.44 -2.29 -36.62
C ILE A 26 -28.09 -2.52 -35.89
N ALA A 27 -26.99 -2.56 -36.63
CA ALA A 27 -25.66 -2.72 -36.04
C ALA A 27 -25.32 -1.54 -35.11
N ALA A 28 -25.63 -0.30 -35.52
CA ALA A 28 -25.42 0.88 -34.68
C ALA A 28 -26.23 0.84 -33.37
N VAL A 29 -27.50 0.42 -33.45
CA VAL A 29 -28.35 0.25 -32.26
C VAL A 29 -27.81 -0.85 -31.32
N LEU A 30 -27.35 -1.97 -31.87
CA LEU A 30 -26.76 -3.05 -31.07
C LEU A 30 -25.45 -2.62 -30.35
N ILE A 31 -24.61 -1.85 -31.04
CA ILE A 31 -23.41 -1.26 -30.47
C ILE A 31 -23.78 -0.29 -29.34
N LEU A 32 -24.77 0.56 -29.56
CA LEU A 32 -25.23 1.51 -28.53
C LEU A 32 -25.77 0.78 -27.29
N LEU A 33 -26.58 -0.26 -27.49
CA LEU A 33 -27.11 -1.08 -26.41
C LEU A 33 -25.99 -1.82 -25.65
N ALA A 34 -24.97 -2.33 -26.34
CA ALA A 34 -23.80 -2.93 -25.73
C ALA A 34 -23.01 -1.92 -24.88
N LEU A 35 -22.81 -0.70 -25.37
CA LEU A 35 -22.15 0.37 -24.62
C LEU A 35 -22.95 0.77 -23.37
N ILE A 36 -24.27 0.92 -23.50
CA ILE A 36 -25.14 1.18 -22.33
C ILE A 36 -25.05 0.02 -21.32
N GLY A 37 -25.05 -1.22 -21.80
CA GLY A 37 -24.87 -2.40 -20.95
C GLY A 37 -23.54 -2.41 -20.20
N VAL A 38 -22.44 -2.05 -20.86
CA VAL A 38 -21.10 -1.93 -20.22
C VAL A 38 -21.07 -0.80 -19.19
N ILE A 39 -21.68 0.35 -19.50
CA ILE A 39 -21.75 1.48 -18.56
C ILE A 39 -22.60 1.12 -17.34
N ALA A 40 -23.77 0.50 -17.55
CA ALA A 40 -24.65 0.04 -16.47
C ALA A 40 -23.99 -1.04 -15.63
N TYR A 41 -23.26 -1.98 -16.24
CA TYR A 41 -22.49 -3.00 -15.52
C TYR A 41 -21.39 -2.36 -14.66
N ARG A 42 -20.61 -1.43 -15.21
CA ARG A 42 -19.57 -0.70 -14.45
C ARG A 42 -20.16 0.11 -13.30
N HIS A 43 -21.28 0.76 -13.51
CA HIS A 43 -21.97 1.52 -12.46
C HIS A 43 -22.57 0.62 -11.39
N SER A 44 -23.08 -0.55 -11.75
CA SER A 44 -23.63 -1.54 -10.80
C SER A 44 -22.57 -2.31 -10.01
N THR A 45 -21.35 -2.46 -10.56
CA THR A 45 -20.24 -3.16 -9.89
C THR A 45 -19.27 -2.22 -9.17
N GLY A 46 -19.34 -0.91 -9.44
CA GLY A 46 -18.62 0.11 -8.70
C GLY A 46 -19.24 0.26 -7.32
N LYS A 47 -18.70 -0.43 -6.28
CA LYS A 47 -19.05 -0.11 -4.91
C LYS A 47 -18.55 1.31 -4.64
N ASP A 48 -19.42 2.18 -4.16
CA ASP A 48 -19.01 3.50 -3.68
C ASP A 48 -18.02 3.30 -2.53
N LEU A 49 -16.83 3.87 -2.67
CA LEU A 49 -15.82 3.81 -1.64
C LEU A 49 -16.06 4.96 -0.66
N GLU A 50 -16.20 4.60 0.61
CA GLU A 50 -16.30 5.56 1.71
C GLU A 50 -14.95 5.76 2.36
N LYS A 51 -14.70 6.97 2.86
CA LYS A 51 -13.49 7.32 3.60
C LYS A 51 -13.62 6.85 5.04
N TYR A 52 -12.62 6.10 5.51
CA TYR A 52 -12.47 5.65 6.90
C TYR A 52 -11.15 6.12 7.48
N GLU A 53 -11.11 6.22 8.81
CA GLU A 53 -9.92 6.59 9.58
C GLU A 53 -9.73 5.63 10.74
N ALA A 54 -8.47 5.31 11.03
CA ALA A 54 -8.06 4.56 12.21
C ALA A 54 -6.80 5.17 12.81
N SER A 55 -6.63 5.09 14.12
CA SER A 55 -5.44 5.55 14.84
C SER A 55 -5.03 4.54 15.89
N PHE A 56 -3.73 4.39 16.11
CA PHE A 56 -3.15 3.61 17.19
C PHE A 56 -1.85 4.26 17.70
N PHE A 57 -1.43 3.91 18.92
CA PHE A 57 -0.34 4.58 19.65
C PHE A 57 0.72 3.59 20.16
N ASP A 58 0.55 2.31 19.90
CA ASP A 58 1.25 1.21 20.51
C ASP A 58 2.44 0.69 19.67
N VAL A 59 2.86 1.45 18.65
CA VAL A 59 4.02 1.12 17.82
C VAL A 59 4.87 2.36 17.54
N PHE A 60 6.19 2.18 17.51
CA PHE A 60 7.20 3.22 17.25
C PHE A 60 7.12 4.44 18.17
N ASP A 61 6.57 4.30 19.38
CA ASP A 61 6.38 5.39 20.36
C ASP A 61 5.70 6.63 19.77
N THR A 62 4.85 6.46 18.77
CA THR A 62 4.20 7.55 18.06
C THR A 62 2.72 7.28 17.81
N GLN A 63 1.99 8.36 17.52
CA GLN A 63 0.63 8.22 16.98
C GLN A 63 0.69 7.91 15.49
N THR A 64 0.16 6.75 15.12
CA THR A 64 -0.08 6.41 13.71
C THR A 64 -1.55 6.67 13.37
N GLN A 65 -1.79 7.44 12.31
CA GLN A 65 -3.12 7.65 11.74
C GLN A 65 -3.15 7.15 10.30
N ILE A 66 -4.14 6.33 9.99
CA ILE A 66 -4.35 5.77 8.66
C ILE A 66 -5.70 6.23 8.13
N ILE A 67 -5.67 6.79 6.94
CA ILE A 67 -6.85 7.19 6.18
C ILE A 67 -6.92 6.32 4.93
N GLY A 68 -8.06 5.68 4.71
CA GLY A 68 -8.27 4.81 3.57
C GLY A 68 -9.69 4.87 3.02
N TYR A 69 -9.87 4.26 1.87
CA TYR A 69 -11.16 4.15 1.19
C TYR A 69 -11.52 2.69 1.04
N ALA A 70 -12.70 2.30 1.50
CA ALA A 70 -13.19 0.93 1.43
C ALA A 70 -14.68 0.88 1.09
N SER A 71 -15.16 -0.25 0.62
CA SER A 71 -16.58 -0.45 0.30
C SER A 71 -17.46 -0.73 1.52
N SER A 72 -16.84 -0.96 2.69
CA SER A 72 -17.51 -1.09 3.98
C SER A 72 -16.53 -0.90 5.14
N LYS A 73 -17.07 -0.64 6.33
CA LYS A 73 -16.31 -0.52 7.57
C LYS A 73 -15.59 -1.83 7.93
N GLU A 74 -16.23 -2.96 7.69
CA GLU A 74 -15.67 -4.30 7.95
C GLU A 74 -14.43 -4.53 7.11
N GLN A 75 -14.51 -4.24 5.80
CA GLN A 75 -13.36 -4.36 4.89
C GLN A 75 -12.21 -3.44 5.32
N PHE A 76 -12.51 -2.19 5.71
CA PHE A 76 -11.49 -1.29 6.23
C PHE A 76 -10.85 -1.83 7.51
N SER A 77 -11.66 -2.35 8.44
CA SER A 77 -11.18 -2.90 9.70
C SER A 77 -10.26 -4.11 9.52
N GLU A 78 -10.59 -5.00 8.58
CA GLU A 78 -9.72 -6.14 8.22
C GLU A 78 -8.38 -5.67 7.65
N GLN A 79 -8.39 -4.68 6.76
CA GLN A 79 -7.17 -4.10 6.22
C GLN A 79 -6.33 -3.42 7.31
N MET A 80 -6.98 -2.72 8.26
CA MET A 80 -6.29 -2.07 9.38
C MET A 80 -5.64 -3.08 10.32
N SER A 81 -6.28 -4.22 10.57
CA SER A 81 -5.66 -5.30 11.35
C SER A 81 -4.37 -5.79 10.71
N LEU A 82 -4.40 -6.08 9.41
CA LEU A 82 -3.20 -6.52 8.67
C LEU A 82 -2.09 -5.48 8.66
N ILE A 83 -2.44 -4.21 8.53
CA ILE A 83 -1.46 -3.11 8.58
C ILE A 83 -0.88 -3.01 9.98
N LYS A 84 -1.71 -3.05 11.03
CA LYS A 84 -1.25 -2.99 12.42
C LYS A 84 -0.32 -4.15 12.76
N ASP A 85 -0.65 -5.37 12.35
CA ASP A 85 0.20 -6.55 12.55
C ASP A 85 1.56 -6.37 11.87
N LYS A 86 1.59 -5.77 10.66
CA LYS A 86 2.85 -5.51 9.96
C LYS A 86 3.66 -4.37 10.61
N PHE A 87 2.99 -3.35 11.14
CA PHE A 87 3.66 -2.29 11.91
C PHE A 87 4.25 -2.85 13.20
N GLN A 88 3.53 -3.72 13.92
CA GLN A 88 4.05 -4.39 15.12
C GLN A 88 5.27 -5.24 14.79
N TYR A 89 5.21 -6.04 13.71
CA TYR A 89 6.36 -6.82 13.26
C TYR A 89 7.61 -5.94 13.02
N TYR A 90 7.48 -4.81 12.35
CA TYR A 90 8.60 -3.90 12.12
C TYR A 90 9.04 -3.17 13.39
N ASN A 91 8.11 -2.84 14.29
CA ASN A 91 8.44 -2.28 15.60
C ASN A 91 9.38 -3.22 16.36
N ASP A 92 9.02 -4.49 16.45
CA ASP A 92 9.79 -5.51 17.16
C ASP A 92 11.12 -5.82 16.45
N LEU A 93 11.09 -5.87 15.10
CA LEU A 93 12.27 -6.15 14.29
C LEU A 93 13.34 -5.06 14.38
N TYR A 94 12.92 -3.80 14.48
CA TYR A 94 13.84 -2.65 14.53
C TYR A 94 14.10 -2.14 15.94
N ASP A 95 13.52 -2.78 16.98
CA ASP A 95 13.75 -2.44 18.36
C ASP A 95 15.23 -2.65 18.74
N ILE A 96 15.78 -1.67 19.43
CA ILE A 96 17.15 -1.67 19.94
C ILE A 96 17.22 -1.93 21.46
N TYR A 97 16.07 -2.05 22.14
CA TYR A 97 15.97 -2.11 23.60
C TYR A 97 15.46 -3.46 24.11
N HIS A 98 14.55 -4.12 23.41
CA HIS A 98 13.86 -5.33 23.89
C HIS A 98 14.17 -6.55 23.03
N ASP A 99 14.13 -7.71 23.67
CA ASP A 99 14.22 -9.02 23.00
C ASP A 99 12.82 -9.58 22.75
N TYR A 100 12.63 -10.23 21.60
CA TYR A 100 11.39 -10.89 21.20
C TYR A 100 11.64 -12.36 20.91
N GLU A 101 10.77 -13.23 21.45
CA GLU A 101 10.94 -14.67 21.29
C GLU A 101 10.90 -15.09 19.81
N GLY A 102 11.93 -15.81 19.38
CA GLY A 102 12.05 -16.31 18.02
C GLY A 102 12.46 -15.27 16.96
N MET A 103 12.81 -14.05 17.36
CA MET A 103 13.24 -12.98 16.47
C MET A 103 14.63 -12.46 16.83
N ASN A 104 15.52 -12.39 15.84
CA ASN A 104 16.77 -11.63 15.94
C ASN A 104 16.55 -10.24 15.36
N ASN A 105 16.52 -9.24 16.22
CA ASN A 105 16.27 -7.85 15.88
C ASN A 105 17.55 -6.98 15.95
N ILE A 106 17.43 -5.67 15.88
CA ILE A 106 18.58 -4.75 15.96
C ILE A 106 19.28 -4.84 17.32
N LYS A 107 18.53 -5.02 18.42
CA LYS A 107 19.14 -5.26 19.76
C LYS A 107 20.03 -6.50 19.74
N THR A 108 19.57 -7.59 19.16
CA THR A 108 20.37 -8.83 19.05
C THR A 108 21.68 -8.58 18.30
N ILE A 109 21.69 -7.74 17.27
CA ILE A 109 22.91 -7.34 16.54
C ILE A 109 23.82 -6.53 17.47
N ASN A 110 23.27 -5.53 18.18
CA ASN A 110 24.04 -4.66 19.08
C ASN A 110 24.71 -5.45 20.22
N ASP A 111 23.97 -6.37 20.83
CA ASP A 111 24.45 -7.21 21.92
C ASP A 111 25.58 -8.18 21.50
N ASN A 112 25.60 -8.56 20.22
CA ASN A 112 26.59 -9.45 19.64
C ASN A 112 27.70 -8.71 18.86
N ALA A 113 27.69 -7.39 18.86
CA ALA A 113 28.67 -6.59 18.13
C ALA A 113 30.10 -6.87 18.63
N GLY A 114 31.01 -7.25 17.71
CA GLY A 114 32.37 -7.64 18.01
C GLY A 114 32.54 -9.05 18.64
N ILE A 115 31.45 -9.79 18.88
CA ILE A 115 31.45 -11.14 19.46
C ILE A 115 31.27 -12.19 18.35
N CYS A 116 30.14 -12.16 17.65
CA CYS A 116 29.86 -13.12 16.57
C CYS A 116 28.85 -12.55 15.55
N PRO A 117 28.84 -13.07 14.30
CA PRO A 117 27.83 -12.76 13.33
C PRO A 117 26.44 -13.24 13.77
N VAL A 118 25.41 -12.41 13.57
CA VAL A 118 24.01 -12.74 13.86
C VAL A 118 23.26 -12.91 12.54
N LYS A 119 22.49 -14.00 12.41
CA LYS A 119 21.58 -14.18 11.29
C LYS A 119 20.31 -13.38 11.57
N VAL A 120 19.95 -12.50 10.66
CA VAL A 120 18.77 -11.61 10.76
C VAL A 120 17.93 -11.68 9.50
N ASP A 121 16.74 -11.11 9.56
CA ASP A 121 15.83 -10.99 8.41
C ASP A 121 16.38 -10.01 7.37
N GLU A 122 15.99 -10.20 6.10
CA GLU A 122 16.46 -9.41 4.96
C GLU A 122 16.10 -7.92 5.15
N GLU A 123 14.96 -7.62 5.73
CA GLU A 123 14.50 -6.25 6.03
C GLU A 123 15.50 -5.48 6.91
N ILE A 124 16.14 -6.14 7.87
CA ILE A 124 17.22 -5.51 8.66
C ILE A 124 18.43 -5.23 7.79
N ILE A 125 18.82 -6.17 6.93
CA ILE A 125 19.95 -6.01 6.01
C ILE A 125 19.72 -4.81 5.08
N GLU A 126 18.52 -4.68 4.55
CA GLU A 126 18.14 -3.56 3.67
C GLU A 126 18.16 -2.23 4.42
N LEU A 127 17.63 -2.19 5.64
CA LEU A 127 17.65 -0.99 6.49
C LEU A 127 19.09 -0.55 6.78
N LEU A 128 19.97 -1.47 7.16
CA LEU A 128 21.37 -1.17 7.45
C LEU A 128 22.12 -0.67 6.21
N LYS A 129 21.91 -1.29 5.04
CA LYS A 129 22.47 -0.82 3.76
C LYS A 129 21.99 0.59 3.41
N LEU A 130 20.68 0.86 3.62
CA LEU A 130 20.14 2.20 3.42
C LEU A 130 20.81 3.21 4.37
N GLY A 131 20.94 2.88 5.65
CA GLY A 131 21.59 3.73 6.65
C GLY A 131 23.03 4.08 6.28
N ILE A 132 23.83 3.10 5.87
CA ILE A 132 25.21 3.31 5.38
C ILE A 132 25.22 4.23 4.15
N THR A 133 24.33 3.98 3.20
CA THR A 133 24.23 4.81 1.99
C THR A 133 23.84 6.26 2.32
N MET A 134 23.00 6.46 3.32
CA MET A 134 22.59 7.80 3.75
C MET A 134 23.68 8.52 4.54
N ASP A 135 24.46 7.80 5.34
CA ASP A 135 25.67 8.35 5.97
C ASP A 135 26.63 8.93 4.93
N GLU A 136 26.95 8.15 3.89
CA GLU A 136 27.80 8.60 2.77
C GLU A 136 27.21 9.82 2.03
N LYS A 137 25.90 9.80 1.71
CA LYS A 137 25.23 10.87 0.96
C LYS A 137 25.10 12.18 1.76
N THR A 138 25.14 12.10 3.09
CA THR A 138 24.97 13.26 3.96
C THR A 138 26.29 13.72 4.58
N ASP A 139 27.43 13.22 4.07
CA ASP A 139 28.77 13.53 4.60
C ASP A 139 28.87 13.27 6.12
N GLY A 140 28.32 12.13 6.58
CA GLY A 140 28.35 11.71 7.99
C GLY A 140 27.31 12.38 8.89
N ASN A 141 26.38 13.17 8.35
CA ASN A 141 25.31 13.78 9.16
C ASN A 141 24.21 12.80 9.58
N MET A 142 24.16 11.62 8.96
CA MET A 142 23.30 10.51 9.36
C MET A 142 24.15 9.31 9.73
N ASN A 143 24.30 9.03 11.01
CA ASN A 143 25.13 7.93 11.49
C ASN A 143 24.27 6.89 12.23
N ILE A 144 24.19 5.67 11.70
CA ILE A 144 23.44 4.56 12.31
C ILE A 144 24.20 3.86 13.44
N ALA A 145 25.47 4.16 13.65
CA ALA A 145 26.32 3.56 14.70
C ALA A 145 26.27 4.35 16.03
N MET A 146 25.27 5.20 16.24
CA MET A 146 25.14 6.01 17.46
C MET A 146 24.42 5.30 18.62
N GLY A 147 24.14 3.99 18.51
CA GLY A 147 23.38 3.24 19.51
C GLY A 147 23.94 3.37 20.94
N SER A 148 25.25 3.35 21.11
CA SER A 148 25.90 3.50 22.44
C SER A 148 25.70 4.91 23.04
N VAL A 149 25.59 5.94 22.25
CA VAL A 149 25.30 7.30 22.73
C VAL A 149 23.80 7.45 23.00
N LEU A 150 22.95 6.91 22.11
CA LEU A 150 21.49 6.98 22.25
C LEU A 150 20.99 6.19 23.47
N SER A 151 21.64 5.07 23.85
CA SER A 151 21.27 4.32 25.05
C SER A 151 21.46 5.15 26.32
N ILE A 152 22.54 5.94 26.44
CA ILE A 152 22.76 6.84 27.56
C ILE A 152 21.61 7.85 27.69
N TRP A 153 21.23 8.49 26.57
CA TRP A 153 20.10 9.43 26.55
C TRP A 153 18.75 8.77 26.85
N HIS A 154 18.59 7.51 26.43
CA HIS A 154 17.39 6.72 26.73
C HIS A 154 17.25 6.50 28.24
N ASP A 155 18.31 6.02 28.90
CA ASP A 155 18.30 5.74 30.34
C ASP A 155 17.99 7.00 31.19
N TYR A 156 18.61 8.14 30.86
CA TYR A 156 18.32 9.41 31.52
C TYR A 156 16.91 9.92 31.27
N ARG A 157 16.37 9.74 30.05
CA ARG A 157 15.00 10.09 29.72
C ARG A 157 14.00 9.24 30.50
N GLU A 158 14.25 7.94 30.61
CA GLU A 158 13.37 7.03 31.35
C GLU A 158 13.35 7.36 32.84
N ALA A 159 14.53 7.50 33.44
CA ALA A 159 14.67 7.92 34.86
C ALA A 159 13.95 9.26 35.12
N GLY A 160 14.11 10.26 34.23
CA GLY A 160 13.43 11.55 34.37
C GLY A 160 11.94 11.49 34.10
N SER A 161 11.46 10.48 33.37
CA SER A 161 10.02 10.26 33.17
C SER A 161 9.36 9.58 34.37
N GLU A 162 10.11 8.70 35.07
CA GLU A 162 9.65 8.06 36.29
C GLU A 162 9.66 9.05 37.50
N ASP A 163 10.68 9.90 37.60
CA ASP A 163 10.80 10.94 38.63
C ASP A 163 11.24 12.28 38.01
N PRO A 164 10.31 13.11 37.57
CA PRO A 164 10.59 14.40 36.93
C PRO A 164 11.37 15.38 37.85
N ASP A 165 11.22 15.27 39.17
CA ASP A 165 11.88 16.17 40.14
C ASP A 165 13.37 15.86 40.29
N SER A 166 13.79 14.64 39.94
CA SER A 166 15.18 14.19 39.94
C SER A 166 15.81 14.09 38.56
N ALA A 167 15.14 14.59 37.54
CA ALA A 167 15.61 14.50 36.14
C ALA A 167 16.96 15.21 35.95
N GLU A 168 17.93 14.49 35.40
CA GLU A 168 19.25 14.99 35.07
C GLU A 168 19.57 14.86 33.58
N LEU A 169 20.55 15.63 33.11
CA LEU A 169 21.08 15.48 31.75
C LEU A 169 22.26 14.52 31.77
N PRO A 170 22.47 13.70 30.74
CA PRO A 170 23.66 12.87 30.64
C PRO A 170 24.93 13.74 30.57
N PRO A 171 26.08 13.21 31.03
CA PRO A 171 27.36 13.93 31.09
C PRO A 171 27.93 14.28 29.72
#